data_1ab5b211c085854fb84615607341e5b7
#
_entry.id   1ab5b211c085854fb84615607341e5b7
#
_cell.length_a   1.000
_cell.length_b   1.000
_cell.length_c   1.000
_cell.angle_alpha   90.00
_cell.angle_beta   90.00
_cell.angle_gamma   90.00
#
_symmetry.space_group_name_H-M   'P 1'
#
loop_
_entity.id
_entity.type
_entity.pdbx_description
1 polymer ?
#
loop_
_entity_poly.entity_id
_entity_poly.type
_entity_poly.pdbx_seq_one_letter_code
_entity_poly.pdbx_strand_id
1 'polypeptide(L)'
;MTRLPAVGALTHLGVRTLIRNALLAVLAVFTLLAAPTFAAAQDSAQESATPATKDAPPRRVVIRFLTDSDFPPFNFYDEDGVLVGFNVDLARAICLELNTSCDIKVRPWEELIPALQKGDADAVIAAHRVTAAALNQVDFTDRYFHTPGRFAGRKDSPQVEMSPSGLEGKRIAVARGTAHEAFLRAFFRDSPLVVYENADLAREGFAAGKADFLFDDGISLAFWLNGTLSRQCCEMRGGPYLEPKFFGDGIAIAVPKNDPGIRLLLNKALDRVRASGRFEELVQRYFPVRIY
;
A
#
# COMPACT_ATOMS: atom_id res chain seq x y z
N MET A 1 -33.44 20.61 -49.88
CA MET A 1 -33.62 22.05 -50.16
C MET A 1 -32.78 22.80 -49.17
N THR A 2 -31.81 23.32 -49.52
CA THR A 2 -31.04 24.44 -50.08
C THR A 2 -29.86 24.71 -49.17
N ARG A 3 -28.73 24.38 -49.60
CA ARG A 3 -27.62 25.12 -50.23
C ARG A 3 -26.78 25.96 -49.29
N LEU A 4 -25.50 25.51 -49.20
CA LEU A 4 -24.27 26.29 -48.97
C LEU A 4 -24.16 27.53 -49.88
N PRO A 5 -23.29 28.51 -49.60
CA PRO A 5 -21.95 28.52 -50.14
C PRO A 5 -20.88 28.98 -49.13
N ALA A 6 -19.66 28.48 -49.08
CA ALA A 6 -18.47 28.49 -49.96
C ALA A 6 -17.85 29.90 -50.20
N VAL A 7 -16.50 29.88 -50.04
CA VAL A 7 -15.46 30.65 -50.74
C VAL A 7 -14.84 31.85 -50.04
N GLY A 8 -13.50 31.74 -49.91
CA GLY A 8 -12.62 32.89 -49.76
C GLY A 8 -11.19 32.48 -49.36
N ALA A 9 -10.47 31.86 -50.29
CA ALA A 9 -9.00 31.75 -50.25
C ALA A 9 -8.36 32.97 -50.94
N LEU A 10 -7.21 33.38 -50.42
CA LEU A 10 -6.17 34.16 -51.12
C LEU A 10 -4.94 34.21 -50.17
N THR A 11 -3.92 33.45 -50.41
CA THR A 11 -2.70 33.59 -51.25
C THR A 11 -1.96 34.91 -51.12
N HIS A 12 -0.73 34.84 -50.83
CA HIS A 12 0.52 35.32 -51.47
C HIS A 12 1.63 35.43 -50.45
N LEU A 13 2.65 34.66 -50.55
CA LEU A 13 3.82 34.73 -51.44
C LEU A 13 4.80 35.84 -51.08
N GLY A 14 6.00 35.43 -50.77
CA GLY A 14 7.24 36.06 -51.25
C GLY A 14 7.90 36.94 -50.18
N VAL A 15 9.09 36.75 -49.86
CA VAL A 15 10.23 37.10 -50.66
C VAL A 15 11.50 36.53 -49.98
N ARG A 16 12.21 35.81 -50.76
CA ARG A 16 13.63 35.45 -50.63
C ARG A 16 14.49 36.70 -50.74
N THR A 17 15.67 36.69 -50.12
CA THR A 17 16.95 36.96 -50.79
C THR A 17 17.92 37.55 -49.78
N LEU A 18 18.98 36.81 -49.41
CA LEU A 18 20.36 36.96 -49.88
C LEU A 18 21.05 38.27 -49.52
N ILE A 19 22.17 38.14 -48.86
CA ILE A 19 23.48 38.73 -49.12
C ILE A 19 24.39 38.20 -47.97
N ARG A 20 25.25 37.39 -48.08
CA ARG A 20 26.48 36.89 -48.72
C ARG A 20 27.56 37.95 -48.93
N ASN A 21 28.66 37.66 -48.21
CA ASN A 21 30.06 38.05 -48.45
C ASN A 21 30.55 39.46 -48.14
N ALA A 22 31.61 39.53 -47.34
CA ALA A 22 32.95 40.07 -47.68
C ALA A 22 33.77 40.10 -46.37
N LEU A 23 34.80 39.35 -46.17
CA LEU A 23 36.19 39.34 -46.67
C LEU A 23 37.03 40.56 -46.29
N LEU A 24 38.22 40.18 -45.79
CA LEU A 24 39.51 40.85 -45.77
C LEU A 24 39.94 41.44 -44.42
N ALA A 25 40.81 40.77 -43.69
CA ALA A 25 42.26 40.76 -43.64
C ALA A 25 42.95 42.16 -43.63
N VAL A 26 43.55 42.48 -42.49
CA VAL A 26 44.73 43.36 -42.49
C VAL A 26 45.69 42.86 -41.41
N LEU A 27 46.93 42.51 -41.87
CA LEU A 27 48.17 42.30 -41.15
C LEU A 27 48.76 43.64 -40.66
N ALA A 28 49.36 43.58 -39.49
CA ALA A 28 50.61 44.27 -39.15
C ALA A 28 50.99 44.05 -37.70
N VAL A 29 51.95 43.28 -37.32
CA VAL A 29 53.40 43.42 -37.28
C VAL A 29 53.87 44.47 -36.27
N PHE A 30 54.82 44.02 -35.42
CA PHE A 30 55.75 44.73 -34.51
C PHE A 30 55.15 45.12 -33.14
N THR A 31 55.79 44.81 -32.02
CA THR A 31 57.21 44.83 -31.61
C THR A 31 57.49 44.04 -30.35
N LEU A 32 58.62 43.40 -30.30
CA LEU A 32 59.30 42.89 -29.09
C LEU A 32 59.60 44.04 -28.10
N LEU A 33 59.22 43.80 -26.84
CA LEU A 33 59.89 44.41 -25.71
C LEU A 33 59.88 43.43 -24.53
N ALA A 34 61.05 42.97 -24.19
CA ALA A 34 61.37 42.18 -23.04
C ALA A 34 61.30 43.03 -21.76
N ALA A 35 60.69 42.49 -20.71
CA ALA A 35 60.90 42.96 -19.35
C ALA A 35 60.41 41.92 -18.33
N PRO A 36 60.77 41.92 -17.08
CA PRO A 36 61.40 40.79 -16.42
C PRO A 36 60.39 39.99 -15.58
N THR A 37 60.72 38.73 -15.42
CA THR A 37 60.11 37.75 -14.52
C THR A 37 60.04 38.22 -13.07
N PHE A 38 58.84 38.50 -12.58
CA PHE A 38 58.52 38.37 -11.16
C PHE A 38 57.92 37.01 -10.94
N ALA A 39 58.69 36.11 -10.36
CA ALA A 39 58.23 34.86 -9.84
C ALA A 39 57.37 35.15 -8.57
N ALA A 40 56.04 35.20 -8.70
CA ALA A 40 55.15 35.09 -7.57
C ALA A 40 54.97 33.61 -7.33
N ALA A 41 55.49 33.11 -6.23
CA ALA A 41 55.19 31.80 -5.70
C ALA A 41 53.70 31.76 -5.41
N GLN A 42 52.92 31.11 -6.28
CA GLN A 42 51.58 30.66 -5.96
C GLN A 42 51.71 29.36 -5.18
N ASP A 43 51.55 29.48 -3.87
CA ASP A 43 51.33 28.38 -2.95
C ASP A 43 49.96 27.79 -3.31
N SER A 44 49.95 26.88 -4.29
CA SER A 44 48.79 26.07 -4.59
C SER A 44 48.68 25.02 -3.47
N ALA A 45 47.86 25.35 -2.47
CA ALA A 45 47.28 24.34 -1.59
C ALA A 45 46.55 23.34 -2.49
N GLN A 46 47.29 22.31 -2.89
CA GLN A 46 46.78 21.15 -3.57
C GLN A 46 45.99 20.36 -2.50
N GLU A 47 44.70 20.68 -2.39
CA GLU A 47 43.75 19.89 -1.64
C GLU A 47 43.82 18.47 -2.21
N SER A 48 44.53 17.62 -1.47
CA SER A 48 44.63 16.18 -1.75
C SER A 48 43.25 15.61 -1.72
N ALA A 49 42.57 15.59 -2.86
CA ALA A 49 41.43 14.75 -3.09
C ALA A 49 41.92 13.31 -2.92
N THR A 50 41.69 12.73 -1.75
CA THR A 50 41.86 11.31 -1.48
C THR A 50 41.07 10.57 -2.54
N PRO A 51 41.69 9.71 -3.36
CA PRO A 51 40.94 8.92 -4.32
C PRO A 51 39.93 8.10 -3.55
N ALA A 52 38.64 8.29 -3.84
CA ALA A 52 37.57 7.45 -3.34
C ALA A 52 37.95 5.99 -3.62
N THR A 53 38.24 5.24 -2.58
CA THR A 53 38.52 3.81 -2.62
C THR A 53 37.36 3.13 -3.32
N LYS A 54 37.60 2.62 -4.52
CA LYS A 54 36.65 1.87 -5.36
C LYS A 54 36.17 0.56 -4.73
N ASP A 55 36.63 0.20 -3.55
CA ASP A 55 36.42 -1.08 -2.89
C ASP A 55 35.64 -0.99 -1.55
N ALA A 56 35.04 0.14 -1.23
CA ALA A 56 34.07 0.13 -0.14
C ALA A 56 32.81 -0.62 -0.63
N PRO A 57 32.42 -1.73 0.02
CA PRO A 57 31.17 -2.42 -0.36
C PRO A 57 30.04 -1.39 -0.33
N PRO A 58 29.10 -1.43 -1.29
CA PRO A 58 28.01 -0.48 -1.33
C PRO A 58 27.33 -0.47 0.04
N ARG A 59 27.21 0.71 0.63
CA ARG A 59 26.58 0.89 1.93
C ARG A 59 25.14 0.39 1.78
N ARG A 60 24.87 -0.83 2.26
CA ARG A 60 23.50 -1.37 2.23
C ARG A 60 22.68 -0.48 3.14
N VAL A 61 21.76 0.24 2.55
CA VAL A 61 20.71 0.94 3.30
C VAL A 61 19.88 -0.13 3.96
N VAL A 62 19.65 -0.04 5.26
CA VAL A 62 18.78 -0.97 6.00
C VAL A 62 17.46 -0.25 6.24
N ILE A 63 16.34 -0.88 5.90
CA ILE A 63 15.02 -0.37 6.27
C ILE A 63 14.59 -1.08 7.55
N ARG A 64 14.30 -0.29 8.58
CA ARG A 64 13.88 -0.77 9.89
C ARG A 64 12.35 -0.79 9.94
N PHE A 65 11.79 -1.99 10.02
CA PHE A 65 10.35 -2.20 10.19
C PHE A 65 10.02 -2.59 11.63
N LEU A 66 8.88 -2.11 12.11
CA LEU A 66 8.22 -2.65 13.29
C LEU A 66 6.94 -3.38 12.89
N THR A 67 6.65 -4.45 13.63
CA THR A 67 5.40 -5.21 13.56
C THR A 67 5.05 -5.73 14.95
N ASP A 68 3.83 -6.22 15.15
CA ASP A 68 3.46 -7.05 16.30
C ASP A 68 3.55 -8.55 15.94
N SER A 69 3.10 -9.44 16.82
CA SER A 69 3.25 -10.89 16.62
C SER A 69 2.03 -11.72 17.02
N ASP A 70 0.87 -11.10 17.16
CA ASP A 70 -0.37 -11.74 17.61
C ASP A 70 -1.55 -11.61 16.64
N PHE A 71 -1.24 -11.33 15.36
CA PHE A 71 -2.25 -11.14 14.32
C PHE A 71 -2.06 -12.10 13.12
N PRO A 72 -2.25 -13.42 13.28
CA PRO A 72 -2.21 -14.35 12.16
C PRO A 72 -3.39 -14.08 11.19
N PRO A 73 -3.18 -14.26 9.87
CA PRO A 73 -1.98 -14.71 9.19
C PRO A 73 -1.03 -13.57 8.77
N PHE A 74 -1.21 -12.37 9.30
CA PHE A 74 -0.44 -11.19 8.90
C PHE A 74 0.96 -11.15 9.53
N ASN A 75 1.04 -11.35 10.84
CA ASN A 75 2.28 -11.33 11.61
C ASN A 75 2.10 -12.15 12.91
N PHE A 76 2.87 -13.20 13.05
CA PHE A 76 2.80 -14.12 14.17
C PHE A 76 4.08 -14.95 14.28
N TYR A 77 4.28 -15.58 15.43
CA TYR A 77 5.32 -16.59 15.60
C TYR A 77 4.77 -17.96 15.20
N ASP A 78 5.54 -18.70 14.40
CA ASP A 78 5.24 -20.09 14.08
C ASP A 78 5.60 -21.04 15.27
N GLU A 79 5.42 -22.35 15.05
CA GLU A 79 5.69 -23.37 16.08
C GLU A 79 7.17 -23.44 16.48
N ASP A 80 8.08 -22.99 15.61
CA ASP A 80 9.52 -22.93 15.84
C ASP A 80 9.95 -21.57 16.47
N GLY A 81 9.01 -20.69 16.75
CA GLY A 81 9.27 -19.36 17.31
C GLY A 81 9.86 -18.38 16.30
N VAL A 82 9.68 -18.63 15.00
CA VAL A 82 10.13 -17.75 13.93
C VAL A 82 9.02 -16.76 13.59
N LEU A 83 9.37 -15.50 13.47
CA LEU A 83 8.43 -14.46 13.02
C LEU A 83 8.10 -14.64 11.54
N VAL A 84 6.84 -14.92 11.25
CA VAL A 84 6.28 -15.20 9.92
C VAL A 84 4.98 -14.43 9.70
N GLY A 85 4.45 -14.50 8.49
CA GLY A 85 3.16 -13.92 8.13
C GLY A 85 3.23 -13.04 6.89
N PHE A 86 2.06 -12.70 6.37
CA PHE A 86 1.92 -11.92 5.14
C PHE A 86 2.67 -10.58 5.21
N ASN A 87 2.53 -9.84 6.31
CA ASN A 87 3.20 -8.55 6.50
C ASN A 87 4.73 -8.70 6.55
N VAL A 88 5.20 -9.74 7.24
CA VAL A 88 6.63 -10.03 7.40
C VAL A 88 7.27 -10.37 6.04
N ASP A 89 6.61 -11.23 5.27
CA ASP A 89 7.09 -11.61 3.94
C ASP A 89 6.93 -10.48 2.92
N LEU A 90 5.89 -9.64 3.05
CA LEU A 90 5.74 -8.43 2.23
C LEU A 90 6.87 -7.43 2.51
N ALA A 91 7.24 -7.20 3.77
CA ALA A 91 8.38 -6.35 4.12
C ALA A 91 9.69 -6.89 3.52
N ARG A 92 9.92 -8.20 3.60
CA ARG A 92 11.08 -8.86 2.96
C ARG A 92 11.07 -8.70 1.43
N ALA A 93 9.91 -8.86 0.79
CA ALA A 93 9.75 -8.65 -0.65
C ALA A 93 10.03 -7.19 -1.06
N ILE A 94 9.55 -6.22 -0.28
CA ILE A 94 9.85 -4.79 -0.47
C ILE A 94 11.35 -4.53 -0.42
N CYS A 95 12.06 -5.05 0.58
CA CYS A 95 13.51 -4.87 0.70
C CYS A 95 14.27 -5.54 -0.46
N LEU A 96 13.81 -6.70 -0.92
CA LEU A 96 14.38 -7.38 -2.07
C LEU A 96 14.27 -6.52 -3.34
N GLU A 97 13.10 -5.95 -3.60
CA GLU A 97 12.86 -5.05 -4.74
C GLU A 97 13.70 -3.76 -4.67
N LEU A 98 14.04 -3.31 -3.48
CA LEU A 98 14.90 -2.14 -3.24
C LEU A 98 16.39 -2.49 -3.21
N ASN A 99 16.74 -3.78 -3.34
CA ASN A 99 18.11 -4.28 -3.19
C ASN A 99 18.78 -3.80 -1.88
N THR A 100 18.00 -3.88 -0.78
CA THR A 100 18.42 -3.45 0.56
C THR A 100 18.18 -4.55 1.60
N SER A 101 18.67 -4.36 2.81
CA SER A 101 18.39 -5.25 3.94
C SER A 101 17.17 -4.77 4.72
N CYS A 102 16.38 -5.73 5.25
CA CYS A 102 15.34 -5.46 6.24
C CYS A 102 15.85 -5.77 7.65
N ASP A 103 15.55 -4.89 8.60
CA ASP A 103 15.58 -5.16 10.03
C ASP A 103 14.13 -5.11 10.54
N ILE A 104 13.54 -6.28 10.83
CA ILE A 104 12.12 -6.38 11.23
C ILE A 104 12.10 -6.75 12.72
N LYS A 105 11.55 -5.87 13.54
CA LYS A 105 11.47 -6.06 15.01
C LYS A 105 10.02 -6.08 15.47
N VAL A 106 9.77 -6.93 16.47
CA VAL A 106 8.47 -7.03 17.12
C VAL A 106 8.40 -6.06 18.30
N ARG A 107 7.24 -5.41 18.43
CA ARG A 107 6.84 -4.65 19.61
C ARG A 107 5.35 -4.88 19.90
N PRO A 108 4.90 -4.67 21.14
CA PRO A 108 3.47 -4.61 21.44
C PRO A 108 2.75 -3.58 20.53
N TRP A 109 1.52 -3.89 20.15
CA TRP A 109 0.71 -3.06 19.24
C TRP A 109 0.69 -1.57 19.65
N GLU A 110 0.47 -1.30 20.93
CA GLU A 110 0.38 0.05 21.49
C GLU A 110 1.68 0.85 21.41
N GLU A 111 2.81 0.17 21.28
CA GLU A 111 4.14 0.80 21.18
C GLU A 111 4.57 1.11 19.74
N LEU A 112 3.92 0.51 18.73
CA LEU A 112 4.35 0.61 17.31
C LEU A 112 4.39 2.05 16.82
N ILE A 113 3.30 2.78 16.94
CA ILE A 113 3.20 4.17 16.48
C ILE A 113 4.06 5.12 17.34
N PRO A 114 4.07 5.04 18.68
CA PRO A 114 5.00 5.82 19.49
C PRO A 114 6.48 5.60 19.13
N ALA A 115 6.89 4.36 18.85
CA ALA A 115 8.27 4.05 18.48
C ALA A 115 8.61 4.62 17.07
N LEU A 116 7.68 4.54 16.12
CA LEU A 116 7.83 5.16 14.81
C LEU A 116 8.01 6.68 14.92
N GLN A 117 7.20 7.35 15.73
CA GLN A 117 7.28 8.79 15.97
C GLN A 117 8.59 9.22 16.63
N LYS A 118 9.21 8.36 17.44
CA LYS A 118 10.52 8.58 18.06
C LYS A 118 11.69 8.34 17.11
N GLY A 119 11.45 7.77 15.92
CA GLY A 119 12.49 7.43 14.95
C GLY A 119 13.21 6.11 15.26
N ASP A 120 12.64 5.25 16.10
CA ASP A 120 13.18 3.91 16.39
C ASP A 120 13.09 2.99 15.15
N ALA A 121 12.22 3.31 14.20
CA ALA A 121 12.03 2.61 12.94
C ALA A 121 11.69 3.58 11.79
N ASP A 122 11.79 3.07 10.57
CA ASP A 122 11.48 3.82 9.35
C ASP A 122 10.05 3.57 8.89
N ALA A 123 9.45 2.43 9.27
CA ALA A 123 8.09 2.07 8.93
C ALA A 123 7.48 1.07 9.91
N VAL A 124 6.14 1.01 9.97
CA VAL A 124 5.37 -0.01 10.69
C VAL A 124 4.51 -0.78 9.70
N ILE A 125 4.66 -2.10 9.68
CA ILE A 125 3.89 -3.02 8.84
C ILE A 125 3.20 -4.06 9.74
N ALA A 126 2.02 -3.71 10.25
CA ALA A 126 1.25 -4.49 11.22
C ALA A 126 -0.26 -4.45 10.94
N ALA A 127 -0.65 -4.42 9.68
CA ALA A 127 -2.03 -4.31 9.23
C ALA A 127 -2.79 -3.08 9.77
N HIS A 128 -2.11 -1.94 9.91
CA HIS A 128 -2.74 -0.69 10.33
C HIS A 128 -3.76 -0.21 9.30
N ARG A 129 -4.99 0.02 9.77
CA ARG A 129 -6.04 0.61 8.94
C ARG A 129 -5.81 2.10 8.75
N VAL A 130 -5.98 2.56 7.51
CA VAL A 130 -5.96 3.99 7.21
C VAL A 130 -7.28 4.59 7.67
N THR A 131 -7.23 5.38 8.74
CA THR A 131 -8.38 6.08 9.31
C THR A 131 -8.02 7.55 9.53
N ALA A 132 -9.02 8.43 9.63
CA ALA A 132 -8.79 9.85 9.94
C ALA A 132 -8.03 10.05 11.26
N ALA A 133 -8.29 9.22 12.27
CA ALA A 133 -7.58 9.27 13.55
C ALA A 133 -6.10 8.87 13.41
N ALA A 134 -5.80 7.81 12.65
CA ALA A 134 -4.44 7.36 12.41
C ALA A 134 -3.64 8.37 11.56
N LEU A 135 -4.30 9.00 10.56
CA LEU A 135 -3.70 10.04 9.72
C LEU A 135 -3.30 11.30 10.50
N ASN A 136 -3.83 11.54 11.69
CA ASN A 136 -3.37 12.63 12.56
C ASN A 136 -2.00 12.32 13.19
N GLN A 137 -1.63 11.06 13.32
CA GLN A 137 -0.43 10.61 14.03
C GLN A 137 0.73 10.25 13.10
N VAL A 138 0.42 9.62 11.96
CA VAL A 138 1.39 9.10 10.98
C VAL A 138 0.90 9.36 9.57
N ASP A 139 1.81 9.23 8.59
CA ASP A 139 1.43 9.10 7.18
C ASP A 139 1.41 7.62 6.78
N PHE A 140 0.82 7.32 5.63
CA PHE A 140 0.70 5.97 5.12
C PHE A 140 1.18 5.87 3.68
N THR A 141 1.69 4.69 3.33
CA THR A 141 1.88 4.29 1.93
C THR A 141 0.54 4.13 1.21
N ASP A 142 0.59 3.80 -0.07
CA ASP A 142 -0.56 3.25 -0.76
C ASP A 142 -1.00 1.96 -0.07
N ARG A 143 -2.30 1.70 -0.14
CA ARG A 143 -2.90 0.54 0.52
C ARG A 143 -2.40 -0.75 -0.13
N TYR A 144 -1.95 -1.68 0.68
CA TYR A 144 -1.54 -2.97 0.15
C TYR A 144 -2.61 -4.05 0.31
N PHE A 145 -3.56 -3.86 1.23
CA PHE A 145 -4.60 -4.85 1.50
C PHE A 145 -5.93 -4.21 1.92
N HIS A 146 -7.03 -4.94 1.72
CA HIS A 146 -8.36 -4.59 2.21
C HIS A 146 -8.97 -5.77 2.98
N THR A 147 -9.67 -5.49 4.06
CA THR A 147 -10.46 -6.46 4.80
C THR A 147 -11.95 -6.15 4.62
N PRO A 148 -12.61 -6.72 3.60
CA PRO A 148 -14.02 -6.43 3.36
C PRO A 148 -14.92 -7.07 4.42
N GLY A 149 -16.08 -6.47 4.66
CA GLY A 149 -17.19 -7.19 5.27
C GLY A 149 -17.73 -8.24 4.30
N ARG A 150 -18.03 -9.45 4.76
CA ARG A 150 -18.57 -10.53 3.94
C ARG A 150 -19.74 -11.22 4.63
N PHE A 151 -20.71 -11.67 3.84
CA PHE A 151 -21.74 -12.59 4.30
C PHE A 151 -21.32 -14.05 4.17
N ALA A 152 -21.75 -14.87 5.13
CA ALA A 152 -21.83 -16.32 4.98
C ALA A 152 -23.28 -16.78 5.08
N GLY A 153 -23.61 -17.77 4.27
CA GLY A 153 -24.88 -18.49 4.30
C GLY A 153 -24.65 -20.00 4.39
N ARG A 154 -25.65 -20.74 4.82
CA ARG A 154 -25.58 -22.20 4.83
C ARG A 154 -25.63 -22.72 3.39
N LYS A 155 -24.86 -23.79 3.09
CA LYS A 155 -24.81 -24.40 1.75
C LYS A 155 -26.17 -24.97 1.32
N ASP A 156 -26.97 -25.45 2.28
CA ASP A 156 -28.28 -26.02 2.07
C ASP A 156 -29.41 -24.96 2.02
N SER A 157 -29.11 -23.68 2.21
CA SER A 157 -30.12 -22.61 2.13
C SER A 157 -30.26 -22.07 0.70
N PRO A 158 -31.45 -21.55 0.35
CA PRO A 158 -31.65 -20.91 -0.96
C PRO A 158 -30.65 -19.78 -1.25
N GLN A 159 -30.30 -19.64 -2.52
CA GLN A 159 -29.55 -18.49 -2.99
C GLN A 159 -30.47 -17.28 -2.99
N VAL A 160 -30.04 -16.22 -2.29
CA VAL A 160 -30.72 -14.93 -2.28
C VAL A 160 -29.70 -13.85 -2.59
N GLU A 161 -30.17 -12.72 -3.08
CA GLU A 161 -29.31 -11.57 -3.32
C GLU A 161 -28.83 -11.00 -1.97
N MET A 162 -27.53 -10.78 -1.84
CA MET A 162 -26.93 -10.19 -0.65
C MET A 162 -27.07 -8.65 -0.71
N SER A 163 -28.31 -8.17 -0.73
CA SER A 163 -28.69 -6.75 -0.75
C SER A 163 -29.67 -6.47 0.38
N PRO A 164 -29.89 -5.20 0.78
CA PRO A 164 -30.86 -4.84 1.81
C PRO A 164 -32.25 -5.42 1.53
N SER A 165 -32.71 -5.36 0.29
CA SER A 165 -34.01 -5.91 -0.12
C SER A 165 -34.02 -7.44 -0.17
N GLY A 166 -32.94 -8.07 -0.62
CA GLY A 166 -32.84 -9.53 -0.67
C GLY A 166 -32.76 -10.19 0.70
N LEU A 167 -32.30 -9.46 1.71
CA LEU A 167 -32.19 -9.92 3.10
C LEU A 167 -33.30 -9.38 4.02
N GLU A 168 -34.31 -8.70 3.50
CA GLU A 168 -35.45 -8.24 4.29
C GLU A 168 -36.09 -9.41 5.10
N GLY A 169 -36.27 -9.17 6.40
CA GLY A 169 -36.80 -10.16 7.34
C GLY A 169 -35.85 -11.33 7.66
N LYS A 170 -34.69 -11.44 7.06
CA LYS A 170 -33.69 -12.49 7.36
C LYS A 170 -32.84 -12.08 8.56
N ARG A 171 -32.65 -13.03 9.48
CA ARG A 171 -31.82 -12.83 10.69
C ARG A 171 -30.37 -12.87 10.34
N ILE A 172 -29.63 -11.84 10.75
CA ILE A 172 -28.19 -11.72 10.47
C ILE A 172 -27.42 -11.75 11.80
N ALA A 173 -26.56 -12.76 11.98
CA ALA A 173 -25.63 -12.84 13.10
C ALA A 173 -24.48 -11.86 12.91
N VAL A 174 -24.08 -11.18 13.98
CA VAL A 174 -22.97 -10.21 13.98
C VAL A 174 -22.40 -10.04 15.38
N ALA A 175 -21.12 -9.67 15.49
CA ALA A 175 -20.46 -9.37 16.75
C ALA A 175 -20.78 -7.93 17.22
N ARG A 176 -21.03 -7.79 18.51
CA ARG A 176 -21.36 -6.52 19.20
C ARG A 176 -20.25 -5.50 19.10
N GLY A 177 -20.61 -4.23 18.90
CA GLY A 177 -19.70 -3.09 18.95
C GLY A 177 -18.72 -3.00 17.77
N THR A 178 -18.89 -3.86 16.75
CA THR A 178 -18.00 -3.88 15.59
C THR A 178 -18.44 -2.92 14.48
N ALA A 179 -17.53 -2.61 13.59
CA ALA A 179 -17.84 -1.89 12.36
C ALA A 179 -18.86 -2.65 11.48
N HIS A 180 -18.85 -3.98 11.56
CA HIS A 180 -19.80 -4.86 10.87
C HIS A 180 -21.23 -4.68 11.40
N GLU A 181 -21.41 -4.61 12.72
CA GLU A 181 -22.72 -4.29 13.31
C GLU A 181 -23.18 -2.89 12.88
N ALA A 182 -22.30 -1.89 12.95
CA ALA A 182 -22.63 -0.53 12.56
C ALA A 182 -23.03 -0.43 11.08
N PHE A 183 -22.34 -1.16 10.20
CA PHE A 183 -22.66 -1.25 8.78
C PHE A 183 -24.05 -1.87 8.55
N LEU A 184 -24.36 -3.01 9.18
CA LEU A 184 -25.67 -3.65 9.05
C LEU A 184 -26.79 -2.73 9.54
N ARG A 185 -26.62 -2.06 10.67
CA ARG A 185 -27.63 -1.10 11.19
C ARG A 185 -27.85 0.09 10.25
N ALA A 186 -26.85 0.48 9.50
CA ALA A 186 -26.97 1.58 8.54
C ALA A 186 -27.68 1.17 7.24
N PHE A 187 -27.37 -0.01 6.71
CA PHE A 187 -27.78 -0.42 5.37
C PHE A 187 -28.82 -1.54 5.34
N PHE A 188 -28.88 -2.43 6.35
CA PHE A 188 -29.76 -3.61 6.40
C PHE A 188 -30.83 -3.45 7.50
N ARG A 189 -31.55 -2.33 7.47
CA ARG A 189 -32.47 -1.92 8.54
C ARG A 189 -33.66 -2.86 8.73
N ASP A 190 -34.08 -3.50 7.64
CA ASP A 190 -35.24 -4.38 7.61
C ASP A 190 -34.88 -5.87 7.89
N SER A 191 -33.60 -6.10 8.23
CA SER A 191 -33.09 -7.41 8.63
C SER A 191 -32.91 -7.45 10.16
N PRO A 192 -33.55 -8.37 10.88
CA PRO A 192 -33.32 -8.54 12.32
C PRO A 192 -31.88 -8.96 12.60
N LEU A 193 -31.17 -8.20 13.47
CA LEU A 193 -29.80 -8.53 13.87
C LEU A 193 -29.81 -9.44 15.10
N VAL A 194 -29.09 -10.57 15.04
CA VAL A 194 -28.77 -11.42 16.17
C VAL A 194 -27.36 -11.06 16.63
N VAL A 195 -27.28 -10.21 17.65
CA VAL A 195 -26.01 -9.63 18.12
C VAL A 195 -25.40 -10.50 19.20
N TYR A 196 -24.16 -10.94 19.00
CA TYR A 196 -23.38 -11.75 19.93
C TYR A 196 -22.25 -10.94 20.54
N GLU A 197 -21.72 -11.37 21.68
CA GLU A 197 -20.66 -10.66 22.41
C GLU A 197 -19.35 -10.57 21.61
N ASN A 198 -19.04 -11.57 20.80
CA ASN A 198 -17.86 -11.62 19.95
C ASN A 198 -18.11 -12.39 18.65
N ALA A 199 -17.13 -12.39 17.75
CA ALA A 199 -17.23 -13.03 16.45
C ALA A 199 -17.34 -14.56 16.53
N ASP A 200 -16.66 -15.19 17.46
CA ASP A 200 -16.71 -16.67 17.60
C ASP A 200 -18.11 -17.13 18.02
N LEU A 201 -18.71 -16.46 19.00
CA LEU A 201 -20.11 -16.74 19.39
C LEU A 201 -21.10 -16.45 18.25
N ALA A 202 -20.85 -15.43 17.42
CA ALA A 202 -21.67 -15.16 16.24
C ALA A 202 -21.58 -16.29 15.22
N ARG A 203 -20.37 -16.80 14.95
CA ARG A 203 -20.11 -17.93 14.07
C ARG A 203 -20.76 -19.22 14.59
N GLU A 204 -20.61 -19.51 15.87
CA GLU A 204 -21.26 -20.66 16.53
C GLU A 204 -22.78 -20.58 16.46
N GLY A 205 -23.35 -19.41 16.80
CA GLY A 205 -24.78 -19.19 16.74
C GLY A 205 -25.36 -19.34 15.32
N PHE A 206 -24.66 -18.83 14.33
CA PHE A 206 -25.00 -19.01 12.93
C PHE A 206 -24.91 -20.49 12.49
N ALA A 207 -23.80 -21.16 12.81
CA ALA A 207 -23.63 -22.58 12.50
C ALA A 207 -24.71 -23.45 13.15
N ALA A 208 -25.21 -23.06 14.35
CA ALA A 208 -26.33 -23.71 15.05
C ALA A 208 -27.72 -23.33 14.50
N GLY A 209 -27.82 -22.54 13.43
CA GLY A 209 -29.09 -22.16 12.81
C GLY A 209 -29.88 -21.07 13.55
N LYS A 210 -29.27 -20.36 14.50
CA LYS A 210 -29.92 -19.27 15.25
C LYS A 210 -30.09 -18.00 14.41
N ALA A 211 -29.36 -17.88 13.28
CA ALA A 211 -29.46 -16.84 12.28
C ALA A 211 -29.43 -17.45 10.88
N ASP A 212 -29.97 -16.74 9.90
CA ASP A 212 -30.02 -17.19 8.50
C ASP A 212 -28.74 -16.87 7.75
N PHE A 213 -28.07 -15.77 8.13
CA PHE A 213 -26.78 -15.31 7.61
C PHE A 213 -25.86 -14.87 8.75
N LEU A 214 -24.57 -14.84 8.46
CA LEU A 214 -23.54 -14.25 9.31
C LEU A 214 -22.85 -13.13 8.51
N PHE A 215 -22.58 -12.00 9.14
CA PHE A 215 -21.78 -10.93 8.56
C PHE A 215 -20.55 -10.64 9.42
N ASP A 216 -19.36 -10.76 8.84
CA ASP A 216 -18.09 -10.71 9.57
C ASP A 216 -16.97 -10.17 8.70
N ASP A 217 -15.79 -9.97 9.27
CA ASP A 217 -14.56 -9.70 8.54
C ASP A 217 -14.28 -10.82 7.54
N GLY A 218 -14.06 -10.46 6.29
CA GLY A 218 -13.96 -11.43 5.20
C GLY A 218 -12.77 -12.38 5.32
N ILE A 219 -11.67 -11.95 5.94
CA ILE A 219 -10.50 -12.80 6.15
C ILE A 219 -10.76 -13.79 7.27
N SER A 220 -11.19 -13.29 8.41
CA SER A 220 -11.54 -14.12 9.55
C SER A 220 -12.62 -15.15 9.20
N LEU A 221 -13.61 -14.72 8.41
CA LEU A 221 -14.67 -15.59 7.90
C LEU A 221 -14.12 -16.66 6.95
N ALA A 222 -13.18 -16.30 6.07
CA ALA A 222 -12.52 -17.23 5.17
C ALA A 222 -11.80 -18.36 5.92
N PHE A 223 -11.04 -18.00 6.96
CA PHE A 223 -10.37 -18.99 7.82
C PHE A 223 -11.36 -19.87 8.55
N TRP A 224 -12.42 -19.30 9.13
CA TRP A 224 -13.45 -20.07 9.81
C TRP A 224 -14.15 -21.05 8.87
N LEU A 225 -14.53 -20.61 7.67
CA LEU A 225 -15.21 -21.46 6.67
C LEU A 225 -14.36 -22.64 6.21
N ASN A 226 -13.05 -22.45 6.11
CA ASN A 226 -12.10 -23.51 5.70
C ASN A 226 -11.58 -24.33 6.88
N GLY A 227 -11.80 -23.86 8.11
CA GLY A 227 -11.39 -24.54 9.33
C GLY A 227 -12.40 -25.63 9.76
N THR A 228 -12.02 -26.39 10.77
CA THR A 228 -12.82 -27.49 11.33
C THR A 228 -14.05 -26.99 12.09
N LEU A 229 -14.01 -25.77 12.64
CA LEU A 229 -15.09 -25.20 13.45
C LEU A 229 -16.37 -24.92 12.66
N SER A 230 -16.26 -24.61 11.37
CA SER A 230 -17.42 -24.45 10.50
C SER A 230 -18.15 -25.76 10.20
N ARG A 231 -17.48 -26.92 10.41
CA ARG A 231 -17.95 -28.25 10.00
C ARG A 231 -18.40 -28.29 8.54
N GLN A 232 -17.80 -27.43 7.71
CA GLN A 232 -18.12 -27.27 6.29
C GLN A 232 -19.61 -26.97 6.00
N CYS A 233 -20.34 -26.42 6.97
CA CYS A 233 -21.78 -26.11 6.87
C CYS A 233 -22.10 -25.06 5.81
N CYS A 234 -21.15 -24.19 5.57
CA CYS A 234 -21.45 -22.85 5.15
C CYS A 234 -20.48 -22.39 4.06
N GLU A 235 -20.80 -21.32 3.37
CA GLU A 235 -19.99 -20.73 2.30
C GLU A 235 -20.14 -19.21 2.28
N MET A 236 -19.21 -18.51 1.66
CA MET A 236 -19.36 -17.08 1.41
C MET A 236 -20.51 -16.81 0.43
N ARG A 237 -21.27 -15.74 0.69
CA ARG A 237 -22.38 -15.30 -0.13
C ARG A 237 -22.16 -13.83 -0.55
N GLY A 238 -22.50 -13.53 -1.79
CA GLY A 238 -22.39 -12.18 -2.34
C GLY A 238 -20.96 -11.67 -2.51
N GLY A 239 -20.86 -10.41 -2.86
CA GLY A 239 -19.59 -9.72 -3.05
C GLY A 239 -18.98 -9.17 -1.77
N PRO A 240 -17.74 -8.59 -1.85
CA PRO A 240 -17.14 -7.86 -0.75
C PRO A 240 -17.83 -6.51 -0.54
N TYR A 241 -17.98 -6.12 0.73
CA TYR A 241 -18.44 -4.79 1.14
C TYR A 241 -17.23 -3.99 1.61
N LEU A 242 -16.93 -2.91 0.92
CA LEU A 242 -15.73 -2.08 1.12
C LEU A 242 -16.06 -0.64 1.54
N GLU A 243 -17.16 -0.44 2.29
CA GLU A 243 -17.59 0.89 2.69
C GLU A 243 -16.56 1.56 3.62
N PRO A 244 -15.83 2.59 3.15
CA PRO A 244 -14.71 3.19 3.91
C PRO A 244 -15.12 3.77 5.24
N LYS A 245 -16.34 4.28 5.35
CA LYS A 245 -16.88 4.83 6.61
C LYS A 245 -16.88 3.81 7.75
N PHE A 246 -17.05 2.53 7.45
CA PHE A 246 -17.12 1.45 8.44
C PHE A 246 -15.84 0.62 8.49
N PHE A 247 -15.29 0.24 7.34
CA PHE A 247 -14.16 -0.68 7.24
C PHE A 247 -12.81 0.02 7.04
N GLY A 248 -12.82 1.37 7.00
CA GLY A 248 -11.65 2.18 6.70
C GLY A 248 -11.27 2.09 5.22
N ASP A 249 -10.24 2.85 4.87
CA ASP A 249 -9.75 2.90 3.49
C ASP A 249 -8.84 1.72 3.11
N GLY A 250 -8.71 0.72 3.94
CA GLY A 250 -7.80 -0.41 3.76
C GLY A 250 -6.60 -0.37 4.70
N ILE A 251 -5.67 -1.29 4.47
CA ILE A 251 -4.46 -1.49 5.26
C ILE A 251 -3.27 -0.96 4.49
N ALA A 252 -2.40 -0.20 5.17
CA ALA A 252 -1.20 0.38 4.60
C ALA A 252 -0.01 0.32 5.57
N ILE A 253 1.18 0.58 5.07
CA ILE A 253 2.39 0.70 5.89
C ILE A 253 2.40 2.11 6.47
N ALA A 254 2.48 2.22 7.80
CA ALA A 254 2.63 3.51 8.45
C ALA A 254 4.08 3.99 8.39
N VAL A 255 4.26 5.28 8.11
CA VAL A 255 5.56 5.95 8.02
C VAL A 255 5.54 7.24 8.85
N PRO A 256 6.70 7.78 9.23
CA PRO A 256 6.75 9.04 9.98
C PRO A 256 5.99 10.16 9.26
N LYS A 257 5.35 11.02 10.06
CA LYS A 257 4.65 12.18 9.56
C LYS A 257 5.61 13.12 8.82
N ASN A 258 5.17 13.61 7.67
CA ASN A 258 5.94 14.55 6.84
C ASN A 258 7.27 14.01 6.31
N ASP A 259 7.42 12.70 6.19
CA ASP A 259 8.54 12.06 5.48
C ASP A 259 8.08 11.48 4.12
N PRO A 260 8.02 12.32 3.06
CA PRO A 260 7.63 11.85 1.74
C PRO A 260 8.67 10.93 1.12
N GLY A 261 9.93 10.97 1.58
CA GLY A 261 11.02 10.17 1.03
C GLY A 261 10.79 8.67 1.25
N ILE A 262 10.61 8.26 2.52
CA ILE A 262 10.35 6.86 2.84
C ILE A 262 9.01 6.40 2.26
N ARG A 263 7.98 7.24 2.29
CA ARG A 263 6.66 6.91 1.73
C ARG A 263 6.75 6.60 0.23
N LEU A 264 7.36 7.48 -0.56
CA LEU A 264 7.52 7.28 -2.00
C LEU A 264 8.39 6.07 -2.32
N LEU A 265 9.45 5.83 -1.54
CA LEU A 265 10.32 4.67 -1.69
C LEU A 265 9.53 3.37 -1.51
N LEU A 266 8.75 3.27 -0.43
CA LEU A 266 7.94 2.09 -0.12
C LEU A 266 6.81 1.90 -1.14
N ASN A 267 6.14 2.96 -1.60
CA ASN A 267 5.12 2.88 -2.65
C ASN A 267 5.71 2.29 -3.94
N LYS A 268 6.86 2.81 -4.37
CA LYS A 268 7.55 2.30 -5.56
C LYS A 268 7.93 0.82 -5.44
N ALA A 269 8.32 0.40 -4.24
CA ALA A 269 8.62 -1.00 -3.99
C ALA A 269 7.34 -1.86 -3.99
N LEU A 270 6.26 -1.42 -3.37
CA LEU A 270 4.96 -2.09 -3.42
C LEU A 270 4.48 -2.30 -4.86
N ASP A 271 4.60 -1.28 -5.71
CA ASP A 271 4.24 -1.39 -7.13
C ASP A 271 5.09 -2.45 -7.85
N ARG A 272 6.39 -2.52 -7.57
CA ARG A 272 7.27 -3.56 -8.14
C ARG A 272 6.93 -4.96 -7.63
N VAL A 273 6.66 -5.11 -6.33
CA VAL A 273 6.22 -6.38 -5.73
C VAL A 273 4.93 -6.88 -6.39
N ARG A 274 4.00 -5.96 -6.74
CA ARG A 274 2.78 -6.30 -7.49
C ARG A 274 3.10 -6.65 -8.94
N ALA A 275 3.88 -5.83 -9.62
CA ALA A 275 4.22 -6.03 -11.03
C ALA A 275 5.00 -7.33 -11.28
N SER A 276 5.82 -7.77 -10.32
CA SER A 276 6.55 -9.04 -10.40
C SER A 276 5.68 -10.28 -10.13
N GLY A 277 4.42 -10.12 -9.72
CA GLY A 277 3.53 -11.22 -9.29
C GLY A 277 3.81 -11.73 -7.86
N ARG A 278 4.84 -11.20 -7.20
CA ARG A 278 5.22 -11.65 -5.86
C ARG A 278 4.13 -11.37 -4.82
N PHE A 279 3.41 -10.27 -4.96
CA PHE A 279 2.29 -9.95 -4.09
C PHE A 279 1.21 -11.02 -4.12
N GLU A 280 0.83 -11.46 -5.32
CA GLU A 280 -0.17 -12.51 -5.54
C GLU A 280 0.26 -13.84 -4.95
N GLU A 281 1.55 -14.21 -5.11
CA GLU A 281 2.10 -15.41 -4.47
C GLU A 281 1.98 -15.36 -2.94
N LEU A 282 2.22 -14.19 -2.32
CA LEU A 282 2.06 -14.01 -0.88
C LEU A 282 0.59 -14.10 -0.46
N VAL A 283 -0.32 -13.48 -1.22
CA VAL A 283 -1.76 -13.62 -0.96
C VAL A 283 -2.19 -15.07 -1.00
N GLN A 284 -1.81 -15.82 -2.04
CA GLN A 284 -2.18 -17.24 -2.15
C GLN A 284 -1.56 -18.12 -1.05
N ARG A 285 -0.36 -17.77 -0.57
CA ARG A 285 0.31 -18.50 0.52
C ARG A 285 -0.42 -18.35 1.86
N TYR A 286 -0.87 -17.14 2.18
CA TYR A 286 -1.39 -16.83 3.50
C TYR A 286 -2.91 -16.84 3.59
N PHE A 287 -3.62 -16.74 2.47
CA PHE A 287 -5.08 -16.67 2.43
C PHE A 287 -5.65 -17.80 1.57
N PRO A 288 -6.32 -18.79 2.19
CA PRO A 288 -6.73 -20.02 1.51
C PRO A 288 -7.91 -19.87 0.55
N VAL A 289 -8.46 -18.66 0.43
CA VAL A 289 -9.62 -18.36 -0.41
C VAL A 289 -9.45 -17.03 -1.13
N ARG A 290 -10.15 -16.88 -2.25
CA ARG A 290 -10.28 -15.57 -2.91
C ARG A 290 -11.08 -14.65 -2.01
N ILE A 291 -10.41 -13.64 -1.46
CA ILE A 291 -11.00 -12.66 -0.57
C ILE A 291 -11.77 -11.60 -1.36
N TYR A 292 -11.41 -11.41 -2.62
CA TYR A 292 -11.99 -10.45 -3.57
C TYR A 292 -12.76 -11.14 -4.68
#